data_c804d6c1bcc0c11c4191133dde3c359c
#
_entry.id   c804d6c1bcc0c11c4191133dde3c359c
#
_cell.length_a   1.000
_cell.length_b   1.000
_cell.length_c   1.000
_cell.angle_alpha   90.00
_cell.angle_beta   90.00
_cell.angle_gamma   90.00
#
_symmetry.space_group_name_H-M   'P 1'
#
loop_
_entity.id
_entity.type
_entity.pdbx_description
1 polymer ?
#
loop_
_entity_poly.entity_id
_entity_poly.type
_entity_poly.pdbx_seq_one_letter_code
_entity_poly.pdbx_strand_id
1 'polypeptide(L)'
;SGDITYSDGLKAYEIGYLPQQTVVQKDFPATVWEVVLSGTLASGGFRPFYRKKEKELARQKMEELDIWELKKKCYRNLSGGQQQRVLLARALCATSKVILLDEPVTGLDPKVTADFYELLKKLNNKGITVIMVSHDLHAVSYATHILYVDSEDSFYGTKKEFLNSD
;
A
#
# COMPACT_ATOMS: atom_id res chain seq x y z
N SER A 1 -4.42 -25.25 2.43
CA SER A 1 -5.30 -24.48 3.34
C SER A 1 -4.54 -24.24 4.65
N GLY A 2 -4.57 -23.04 5.17
CA GLY A 2 -3.92 -22.68 6.42
C GLY A 2 -4.77 -21.63 7.15
N ASP A 3 -4.50 -21.45 8.44
CA ASP A 3 -5.17 -20.45 9.28
C ASP A 3 -4.25 -19.23 9.46
N ILE A 4 -4.83 -18.04 9.42
CA ILE A 4 -4.13 -16.80 9.74
C ILE A 4 -4.61 -16.32 11.09
N THR A 5 -3.67 -16.24 12.05
CA THR A 5 -3.94 -15.69 13.38
C THR A 5 -3.31 -14.31 13.53
N TYR A 6 -4.01 -13.42 14.21
CA TYR A 6 -3.51 -12.08 14.50
C TYR A 6 -3.16 -11.96 15.99
N SER A 7 -1.95 -11.49 16.29
CA SER A 7 -1.49 -11.21 17.65
C SER A 7 -1.58 -9.71 17.99
N ASP A 8 -1.32 -9.36 19.23
CA ASP A 8 -1.21 -7.98 19.74
C ASP A 8 -2.42 -7.08 19.46
N GLY A 9 -3.62 -7.70 19.43
CA GLY A 9 -4.88 -6.98 19.22
C GLY A 9 -5.08 -6.41 17.82
N LEU A 10 -4.27 -6.86 16.84
CA LEU A 10 -4.51 -6.51 15.42
C LEU A 10 -5.79 -7.20 14.94
N LYS A 11 -6.64 -6.47 14.26
CA LYS A 11 -7.87 -7.00 13.65
C LYS A 11 -7.75 -6.98 12.13
N ALA A 12 -8.36 -7.94 11.45
CA ALA A 12 -8.29 -8.05 9.99
C ALA A 12 -8.66 -6.76 9.25
N TYR A 13 -9.64 -5.99 9.75
CA TYR A 13 -10.03 -4.72 9.17
C TYR A 13 -9.06 -3.55 9.43
N GLU A 14 -8.04 -3.75 10.27
CA GLU A 14 -6.96 -2.79 10.52
C GLU A 14 -5.76 -3.01 9.60
N ILE A 15 -5.88 -3.89 8.61
CA ILE A 15 -4.86 -4.12 7.57
C ILE A 15 -5.28 -3.34 6.33
N GLY A 16 -4.46 -2.38 5.93
CA GLY A 16 -4.62 -1.70 4.65
C GLY A 16 -4.13 -2.60 3.52
N TYR A 17 -4.90 -2.72 2.45
CA TYR A 17 -4.53 -3.56 1.32
C TYR A 17 -4.46 -2.75 0.02
N LEU A 18 -3.33 -2.90 -0.67
CA LEU A 18 -3.11 -2.40 -2.02
C LEU A 18 -2.97 -3.61 -2.96
N PRO A 19 -4.01 -3.95 -3.72
CA PRO A 19 -3.98 -5.06 -4.65
C PRO A 19 -3.15 -4.72 -5.90
N GLN A 20 -2.70 -5.77 -6.58
CA GLN A 20 -2.14 -5.62 -7.92
C GLN A 20 -3.15 -4.94 -8.85
N GLN A 21 -2.71 -3.92 -9.57
CA GLN A 21 -3.59 -3.17 -10.47
C GLN A 21 -3.94 -3.96 -11.71
N THR A 22 -5.24 -4.14 -11.94
CA THR A 22 -5.78 -4.64 -13.21
C THR A 22 -6.06 -3.48 -14.18
N VAL A 23 -6.17 -3.77 -15.48
CA VAL A 23 -6.53 -2.79 -16.52
C VAL A 23 -7.85 -2.09 -16.19
N VAL A 24 -8.85 -2.84 -15.74
CA VAL A 24 -10.18 -2.29 -15.35
C VAL A 24 -10.08 -1.31 -14.18
N GLN A 25 -9.19 -1.58 -13.23
CA GLN A 25 -9.00 -0.66 -12.09
C GLN A 25 -8.31 0.64 -12.50
N LYS A 26 -7.41 0.59 -13.51
CA LYS A 26 -6.74 1.79 -14.05
C LYS A 26 -7.73 2.76 -14.70
N ASP A 27 -8.80 2.24 -15.30
CA ASP A 27 -9.81 3.02 -16.01
C ASP A 27 -10.99 3.48 -15.14
N PHE A 28 -10.89 3.35 -13.81
CA PHE A 28 -11.98 3.69 -12.91
C PHE A 28 -12.36 5.18 -12.97
N PRO A 29 -13.63 5.53 -13.30
CA PRO A 29 -14.05 6.90 -13.59
C PRO A 29 -14.43 7.70 -12.33
N ALA A 30 -13.61 7.62 -11.27
CA ALA A 30 -13.82 8.38 -10.04
C ALA A 30 -12.73 9.45 -9.88
N THR A 31 -13.01 10.46 -9.10
CA THR A 31 -12.00 11.44 -8.69
C THR A 31 -11.01 10.82 -7.70
N VAL A 32 -9.79 11.34 -7.65
CA VAL A 32 -8.79 10.93 -6.66
C VAL A 32 -9.33 11.03 -5.24
N TRP A 33 -10.09 12.10 -4.95
CA TRP A 33 -10.73 12.29 -3.65
C TRP A 33 -11.68 11.14 -3.28
N GLU A 34 -12.54 10.73 -4.20
CA GLU A 34 -13.50 9.62 -3.97
C GLU A 34 -12.79 8.30 -3.75
N VAL A 35 -11.73 8.03 -4.53
CA VAL A 35 -10.92 6.82 -4.37
C VAL A 35 -10.27 6.78 -3.00
N VAL A 36 -9.59 7.84 -2.57
CA VAL A 36 -8.91 7.86 -1.25
C VAL A 36 -9.92 7.79 -0.12
N LEU A 37 -11.00 8.58 -0.21
CA LEU A 37 -12.04 8.63 0.83
C LEU A 37 -12.72 7.27 1.03
N SER A 38 -12.87 6.46 -0.02
CA SER A 38 -13.42 5.11 0.09
C SER A 38 -12.63 4.19 1.05
N GLY A 39 -11.34 4.45 1.25
CA GLY A 39 -10.51 3.71 2.21
C GLY A 39 -10.96 3.86 3.66
N THR A 40 -11.65 4.95 4.01
CA THR A 40 -12.14 5.17 5.38
C THR A 40 -13.37 4.31 5.73
N LEU A 41 -14.00 3.65 4.77
CA LEU A 41 -15.18 2.81 4.98
C LEU A 41 -14.86 1.46 5.67
N ALA A 42 -13.60 1.02 5.63
CA ALA A 42 -13.18 -0.26 6.20
C ALA A 42 -13.52 -0.40 7.69
N SER A 43 -13.56 0.72 8.43
CA SER A 43 -13.80 0.74 9.89
C SER A 43 -15.24 1.14 10.29
N GLY A 44 -16.15 1.41 9.35
CA GLY A 44 -17.33 2.24 9.64
C GLY A 44 -18.74 1.72 9.34
N GLY A 45 -18.94 0.52 8.82
CA GLY A 45 -20.28 0.04 8.45
C GLY A 45 -20.93 0.84 7.30
N PHE A 46 -22.08 0.37 6.78
CA PHE A 46 -22.77 1.03 5.67
C PHE A 46 -23.42 2.32 6.14
N ARG A 47 -22.97 3.48 5.62
CA ARG A 47 -23.51 4.81 5.91
C ARG A 47 -23.56 5.66 4.62
N PRO A 48 -24.59 6.48 4.45
CA PRO A 48 -24.74 7.28 3.23
C PRO A 48 -23.78 8.48 3.14
N PHE A 49 -23.17 8.91 4.26
CA PHE A 49 -22.33 10.11 4.28
C PHE A 49 -21.03 9.88 5.07
N TYR A 50 -19.94 10.43 4.55
CA TYR A 50 -18.64 10.48 5.23
C TYR A 50 -18.63 11.53 6.34
N ARG A 51 -18.06 11.16 7.50
CA ARG A 51 -17.88 12.06 8.66
C ARG A 51 -16.76 13.06 8.41
N LYS A 52 -16.76 14.16 9.18
CA LYS A 52 -15.69 15.17 9.13
C LYS A 52 -14.31 14.55 9.40
N LYS A 53 -14.20 13.64 10.38
CA LYS A 53 -12.95 12.92 10.70
C LYS A 53 -12.41 12.08 9.53
N GLU A 54 -13.30 11.41 8.80
CA GLU A 54 -12.93 10.58 7.64
C GLU A 54 -12.39 11.46 6.49
N LYS A 55 -13.04 12.60 6.24
CA LYS A 55 -12.59 13.58 5.25
C LYS A 55 -11.24 14.19 5.63
N GLU A 56 -11.04 14.51 6.90
CA GLU A 56 -9.77 15.05 7.40
C GLU A 56 -8.65 14.02 7.30
N LEU A 57 -8.90 12.75 7.66
CA LEU A 57 -7.94 11.66 7.50
C LEU A 57 -7.54 11.48 6.04
N ALA A 58 -8.51 11.43 5.12
CA ALA A 58 -8.25 11.30 3.70
C ALA A 58 -7.39 12.47 3.18
N ARG A 59 -7.69 13.70 3.60
CA ARG A 59 -6.90 14.87 3.28
C ARG A 59 -5.45 14.75 3.77
N GLN A 60 -5.25 14.41 5.04
CA GLN A 60 -3.91 14.23 5.63
C GLN A 60 -3.10 13.17 4.87
N LYS A 61 -3.73 12.02 4.51
CA LYS A 61 -3.04 10.99 3.75
C LYS A 61 -2.69 11.43 2.33
N MET A 62 -3.53 12.22 1.69
CA MET A 62 -3.23 12.79 0.39
C MET A 62 -2.09 13.82 0.44
N GLU A 63 -2.04 14.66 1.47
CA GLU A 63 -0.96 15.62 1.71
C GLU A 63 0.35 14.88 2.02
N GLU A 64 0.31 13.83 2.86
CA GLU A 64 1.48 12.99 3.20
C GLU A 64 2.11 12.30 1.98
N LEU A 65 1.31 12.01 0.96
CA LEU A 65 1.75 11.32 -0.25
C LEU A 65 1.92 12.25 -1.47
N ASP A 66 1.89 13.57 -1.28
CA ASP A 66 2.05 14.60 -2.32
C ASP A 66 1.05 14.48 -3.48
N ILE A 67 -0.21 14.16 -3.17
CA ILE A 67 -1.28 14.01 -4.17
C ILE A 67 -2.51 14.90 -3.90
N TRP A 68 -2.46 15.78 -2.92
CA TRP A 68 -3.59 16.66 -2.59
C TRP A 68 -4.06 17.52 -3.76
N GLU A 69 -3.12 18.06 -4.54
CA GLU A 69 -3.43 18.88 -5.71
C GLU A 69 -4.16 18.11 -6.82
N LEU A 70 -4.11 16.79 -6.77
CA LEU A 70 -4.76 15.91 -7.74
C LEU A 70 -6.22 15.57 -7.36
N LYS A 71 -6.72 16.01 -6.21
CA LYS A 71 -8.02 15.60 -5.61
C LYS A 71 -9.22 15.65 -6.55
N LYS A 72 -9.25 16.61 -7.49
CA LYS A 72 -10.34 16.77 -8.46
C LYS A 72 -10.09 16.08 -9.79
N LYS A 73 -8.88 15.55 -10.03
CA LYS A 73 -8.58 14.82 -11.26
C LYS A 73 -9.28 13.47 -11.26
N CYS A 74 -9.67 13.00 -12.45
CA CYS A 74 -10.14 11.65 -12.63
C CYS A 74 -8.95 10.68 -12.47
N TYR A 75 -9.14 9.60 -11.71
CA TYR A 75 -8.11 8.61 -11.41
C TYR A 75 -7.47 8.00 -12.67
N ARG A 76 -8.27 7.67 -13.68
CA ARG A 76 -7.79 7.12 -14.96
C ARG A 76 -6.83 8.05 -15.72
N ASN A 77 -6.87 9.36 -15.46
CA ASN A 77 -6.04 10.35 -16.15
C ASN A 77 -4.70 10.60 -15.46
N LEU A 78 -4.38 9.80 -14.44
CA LEU A 78 -3.13 9.88 -13.69
C LEU A 78 -2.04 9.01 -14.32
N SER A 79 -0.76 9.41 -14.11
CA SER A 79 0.37 8.51 -14.39
C SER A 79 0.33 7.29 -13.47
N GLY A 80 0.98 6.18 -13.85
CA GLY A 80 1.04 4.96 -13.04
C GLY A 80 1.52 5.21 -11.62
N GLY A 81 2.59 6.00 -11.44
CA GLY A 81 3.10 6.36 -10.12
C GLY A 81 2.13 7.20 -9.29
N GLN A 82 1.38 8.12 -9.94
CA GLN A 82 0.31 8.87 -9.26
C GLN A 82 -0.83 7.95 -8.84
N GLN A 83 -1.22 7.01 -9.69
CA GLN A 83 -2.25 6.02 -9.36
C GLN A 83 -1.83 5.16 -8.16
N GLN A 84 -0.57 4.71 -8.11
CA GLN A 84 -0.04 3.95 -6.97
C GLN A 84 -0.07 4.76 -5.67
N ARG A 85 0.33 6.04 -5.71
CA ARG A 85 0.23 6.91 -4.52
C ARG A 85 -1.22 7.10 -4.06
N VAL A 86 -2.18 7.18 -4.97
CA VAL A 86 -3.62 7.27 -4.64
C VAL A 86 -4.10 5.99 -3.96
N LEU A 87 -3.74 4.82 -4.48
CA LEU A 87 -4.11 3.54 -3.86
C LEU A 87 -3.43 3.33 -2.50
N LEU A 88 -2.19 3.77 -2.36
CA LEU A 88 -1.49 3.76 -1.07
C LEU A 88 -2.18 4.68 -0.06
N ALA A 89 -2.59 5.90 -0.47
CA ALA A 89 -3.37 6.80 0.38
C ALA A 89 -4.68 6.17 0.84
N ARG A 90 -5.38 5.50 -0.08
CA ARG A 90 -6.60 4.74 0.23
C ARG A 90 -6.34 3.64 1.25
N ALA A 91 -5.28 2.85 1.09
CA ALA A 91 -4.90 1.80 2.03
C ALA A 91 -4.56 2.37 3.43
N LEU A 92 -3.84 3.50 3.48
CA LEU A 92 -3.49 4.19 4.72
C LEU A 92 -4.69 4.87 5.42
N CYS A 93 -5.80 5.09 4.72
CA CYS A 93 -7.05 5.51 5.36
C CYS A 93 -7.73 4.36 6.12
N ALA A 94 -7.44 3.11 5.79
CA ALA A 94 -7.99 1.94 6.47
C ALA A 94 -7.17 1.55 7.71
N THR A 95 -5.88 1.92 7.78
CA THR A 95 -4.97 1.48 8.84
C THR A 95 -3.91 2.51 9.20
N SER A 96 -3.43 2.41 10.44
CA SER A 96 -2.19 3.05 10.89
C SER A 96 -1.13 2.04 11.36
N LYS A 97 -1.39 0.74 11.21
CA LYS A 97 -0.57 -0.34 11.77
C LYS A 97 0.17 -1.15 10.71
N VAL A 98 -0.59 -1.76 9.79
CA VAL A 98 -0.05 -2.71 8.81
C VAL A 98 -0.63 -2.43 7.43
N ILE A 99 0.22 -2.39 6.40
CA ILE A 99 -0.19 -2.38 4.99
C ILE A 99 0.37 -3.61 4.29
N LEU A 100 -0.49 -4.23 3.48
CA LEU A 100 -0.15 -5.32 2.58
C LEU A 100 -0.19 -4.81 1.14
N LEU A 101 0.90 -4.97 0.42
CA LEU A 101 1.08 -4.50 -0.95
C LEU A 101 1.34 -5.71 -1.86
N ASP A 102 0.58 -5.80 -2.93
CA ASP A 102 0.70 -6.88 -3.92
C ASP A 102 1.20 -6.29 -5.24
N GLU A 103 2.46 -6.60 -5.60
CA GLU A 103 3.13 -6.13 -6.82
C GLU A 103 2.99 -4.61 -7.07
N PRO A 104 3.29 -3.74 -6.08
CA PRO A 104 2.91 -2.33 -6.13
C PRO A 104 3.64 -1.50 -7.18
N VAL A 105 4.75 -2.00 -7.73
CA VAL A 105 5.59 -1.25 -8.70
C VAL A 105 5.58 -1.83 -10.10
N THR A 106 4.79 -2.87 -10.33
CA THR A 106 4.70 -3.54 -11.64
C THR A 106 4.28 -2.57 -12.75
N GLY A 107 5.10 -2.46 -13.79
CA GLY A 107 4.86 -1.59 -14.93
C GLY A 107 5.17 -0.10 -14.70
N LEU A 108 5.84 0.25 -13.60
CA LEU A 108 6.37 1.59 -13.38
C LEU A 108 7.80 1.70 -13.95
N ASP A 109 8.19 2.91 -14.29
CA ASP A 109 9.58 3.17 -14.68
C ASP A 109 10.52 3.11 -13.45
N PRO A 110 11.83 2.86 -13.65
CA PRO A 110 12.77 2.64 -12.55
C PRO A 110 12.87 3.80 -11.56
N LYS A 111 12.74 5.04 -12.02
CA LYS A 111 12.81 6.22 -11.14
C LYS A 111 11.59 6.31 -10.24
N VAL A 112 10.39 6.12 -10.82
CA VAL A 112 9.14 6.11 -10.05
C VAL A 112 9.10 4.95 -9.07
N THR A 113 9.64 3.79 -9.44
CA THR A 113 9.81 2.63 -8.56
C THR A 113 10.69 2.96 -7.35
N ALA A 114 11.86 3.56 -7.57
CA ALA A 114 12.76 3.97 -6.48
C ALA A 114 12.08 5.00 -5.54
N ASP A 115 11.42 6.01 -6.10
CA ASP A 115 10.68 7.01 -5.33
C ASP A 115 9.56 6.37 -4.49
N PHE A 116 8.90 5.33 -5.02
CA PHE A 116 7.85 4.60 -4.30
C PHE A 116 8.42 3.78 -3.15
N TYR A 117 9.55 3.08 -3.34
CA TYR A 117 10.22 2.36 -2.26
C TYR A 117 10.72 3.29 -1.14
N GLU A 118 11.29 4.45 -1.49
CA GLU A 118 11.67 5.45 -0.47
C GLU A 118 10.45 5.96 0.31
N LEU A 119 9.31 6.09 -0.34
CA LEU A 119 8.06 6.44 0.32
C LEU A 119 7.62 5.36 1.32
N LEU A 120 7.66 4.08 0.93
CA LEU A 120 7.35 2.96 1.82
C LEU A 120 8.30 2.91 3.02
N LYS A 121 9.60 3.15 2.81
CA LYS A 121 10.58 3.23 3.89
C LYS A 121 10.27 4.37 4.88
N LYS A 122 9.86 5.54 4.38
CA LYS A 122 9.41 6.65 5.24
C LYS A 122 8.19 6.27 6.09
N LEU A 123 7.23 5.55 5.53
CA LEU A 123 6.05 5.05 6.25
C LEU A 123 6.44 4.03 7.32
N ASN A 124 7.36 3.12 6.99
CA ASN A 124 7.88 2.14 7.94
C ASN A 124 8.61 2.81 9.11
N ASN A 125 9.44 3.83 8.85
CA ASN A 125 10.12 4.61 9.89
C ASN A 125 9.13 5.37 10.81
N LYS A 126 7.90 5.62 10.37
CA LYS A 126 6.80 6.17 11.19
C LYS A 126 6.05 5.11 11.99
N GLY A 127 6.48 3.86 11.96
CA GLY A 127 5.91 2.75 12.71
C GLY A 127 4.83 1.95 11.98
N ILE A 128 4.63 2.15 10.68
CA ILE A 128 3.73 1.33 9.88
C ILE A 128 4.48 0.09 9.41
N THR A 129 3.97 -1.11 9.74
CA THR A 129 4.50 -2.35 9.19
C THR A 129 4.10 -2.48 7.73
N VAL A 130 5.09 -2.68 6.86
CA VAL A 130 4.90 -2.87 5.42
C VAL A 130 5.20 -4.32 5.06
N ILE A 131 4.20 -5.03 4.56
CA ILE A 131 4.35 -6.38 3.99
C ILE A 131 4.14 -6.24 2.48
N MET A 132 5.10 -6.67 1.70
CA MET A 132 5.05 -6.52 0.25
C MET A 132 5.36 -7.84 -0.45
N VAL A 133 4.51 -8.24 -1.36
CA VAL A 133 4.79 -9.30 -2.33
C VAL A 133 5.35 -8.66 -3.58
N SER A 134 6.52 -9.10 -4.03
CA SER A 134 7.15 -8.57 -5.24
C SER A 134 8.13 -9.58 -5.84
N HIS A 135 8.23 -9.57 -7.16
CA HIS A 135 9.27 -10.26 -7.92
C HIS A 135 10.44 -9.32 -8.30
N ASP A 136 10.37 -8.03 -7.90
CA ASP A 136 11.43 -7.07 -8.14
C ASP A 136 12.56 -7.22 -7.12
N LEU A 137 13.74 -7.66 -7.59
CA LEU A 137 14.94 -7.83 -6.76
C LEU A 137 15.41 -6.52 -6.11
N HIS A 138 15.08 -5.36 -6.67
CA HIS A 138 15.39 -4.06 -6.05
C HIS A 138 14.68 -3.89 -4.70
N ALA A 139 13.53 -4.52 -4.50
CA ALA A 139 12.78 -4.50 -3.24
C ALA A 139 13.62 -5.00 -2.05
N VAL A 140 14.53 -5.97 -2.28
CA VAL A 140 15.46 -6.51 -1.28
C VAL A 140 16.30 -5.41 -0.63
N SER A 141 16.66 -4.37 -1.40
CA SER A 141 17.47 -3.24 -0.89
C SER A 141 16.76 -2.45 0.19
N TYR A 142 15.43 -2.41 0.17
CA TYR A 142 14.58 -1.66 1.10
C TYR A 142 14.01 -2.53 2.22
N ALA A 143 14.02 -3.86 2.07
CA ALA A 143 13.51 -4.80 3.06
C ALA A 143 14.37 -4.85 4.33
N THR A 144 13.74 -5.09 5.49
CA THR A 144 14.39 -5.44 6.74
C THR A 144 14.44 -6.96 6.94
N HIS A 145 13.35 -7.64 6.57
CA HIS A 145 13.21 -9.10 6.58
C HIS A 145 12.71 -9.57 5.23
N ILE A 146 13.03 -10.80 4.89
CA ILE A 146 12.67 -11.42 3.63
C ILE A 146 12.05 -12.79 3.93
N LEU A 147 10.91 -13.03 3.31
CA LEU A 147 10.31 -14.35 3.17
C LEU A 147 10.45 -14.73 1.69
N TYR A 148 11.33 -15.66 1.40
CA TYR A 148 11.46 -16.27 0.08
C TYR A 148 10.73 -17.59 0.07
N VAL A 149 9.95 -17.84 -0.94
CA VAL A 149 9.18 -19.07 -1.12
C VAL A 149 9.37 -19.57 -2.54
N ASP A 150 9.87 -20.79 -2.66
CA ASP A 150 9.96 -21.53 -3.92
C ASP A 150 9.25 -22.88 -3.78
N SER A 151 9.22 -23.67 -4.86
CA SER A 151 8.56 -24.97 -4.89
C SER A 151 9.16 -26.01 -3.93
N GLU A 152 10.47 -25.94 -3.66
CA GLU A 152 11.19 -26.90 -2.84
C GLU A 152 11.72 -26.31 -1.54
N ASP A 153 11.98 -25.00 -1.50
CA ASP A 153 12.60 -24.31 -0.38
C ASP A 153 11.84 -23.07 0.07
N SER A 154 11.96 -22.76 1.36
CA SER A 154 11.50 -21.49 1.91
C SER A 154 12.52 -20.94 2.89
N PHE A 155 12.72 -19.61 2.84
CA PHE A 155 13.58 -18.90 3.77
C PHE A 155 12.80 -17.78 4.44
N TYR A 156 13.01 -17.60 5.74
CA TYR A 156 12.58 -16.41 6.46
C TYR A 156 13.69 -15.93 7.38
N GLY A 157 14.07 -14.67 7.23
CA GLY A 157 15.11 -14.07 8.04
C GLY A 157 15.35 -12.61 7.74
N THR A 158 16.40 -12.06 8.33
CA THR A 158 16.85 -10.71 8.04
C THR A 158 17.42 -10.61 6.63
N LYS A 159 17.41 -9.39 6.07
CA LYS A 159 18.07 -9.11 4.80
C LYS A 159 19.54 -9.57 4.78
N LYS A 160 20.27 -9.40 5.91
CA LYS A 160 21.67 -9.81 6.00
C LYS A 160 21.84 -11.32 5.90
N GLU A 161 20.98 -12.09 6.57
CA GLU A 161 20.98 -13.55 6.48
C GLU A 161 20.63 -14.02 5.08
N PHE A 162 19.63 -13.42 4.44
CA PHE A 162 19.27 -13.74 3.05
C PHE A 162 20.39 -13.50 2.05
N LEU A 163 21.12 -12.41 2.17
CA LEU A 163 22.24 -12.10 1.26
C LEU A 163 23.49 -12.97 1.50
N ASN A 164 23.55 -13.71 2.61
CA ASN A 164 24.62 -14.66 2.94
C ASN A 164 24.16 -16.13 2.82
N SER A 165 22.91 -16.39 2.49
CA SER A 165 22.44 -17.74 2.15
C SER A 165 22.79 -17.99 0.68
N ASP A 166 23.72 -18.93 0.43
CA ASP A 166 24.06 -19.45 -0.90
C ASP A 166 22.92 -20.27 -1.49
#